data_9905718c7facce3f7f206b0eb54935cd
#
_entry.id   9905718c7facce3f7f206b0eb54935cd
#
_cell.length_a   1.000
_cell.length_b   1.000
_cell.length_c   1.000
_cell.angle_alpha   90.00
_cell.angle_beta   90.00
_cell.angle_gamma   90.00
#
_symmetry.space_group_name_H-M   'P 1'
#
loop_
_entity.id
_entity.type
_entity.pdbx_description
1 polymer ?
#
loop_
_entity_poly.entity_id
_entity_poly.type
_entity_poly.pdbx_seq_one_letter_code
_entity_poly.pdbx_strand_id
1 'polypeptide(L)'
;MNFKDYVTTVPNFPKDGIMFRDITPLIRDGKAFNACIDEIAEYGKRINANVVIGPEARGFIFGCPVAYKLGLGFSPVRKPGKLPREVIKEEYSLEY
;
A
#
# COMPACT_ATOMS: atom_id res chain seq x y z
N MET A 1 18.86 2.20 2.04
CA MET A 1 18.14 1.68 3.22
C MET A 1 17.48 0.35 2.87
N ASN A 2 17.59 -0.63 3.74
CA ASN A 2 16.98 -1.92 3.52
C ASN A 2 15.62 -1.97 4.24
N PHE A 3 14.54 -1.83 3.50
CA PHE A 3 13.19 -1.78 4.09
C PHE A 3 12.78 -3.07 4.77
N LYS A 4 13.37 -4.19 4.38
CA LYS A 4 13.07 -5.48 5.03
C LYS A 4 13.42 -5.47 6.52
N ASP A 5 14.38 -4.65 6.93
CA ASP A 5 14.75 -4.54 8.33
C ASP A 5 13.62 -3.94 9.19
N TYR A 6 12.64 -3.32 8.54
CA TYR A 6 11.50 -2.68 9.20
C TYR A 6 10.21 -3.49 9.06
N VAL A 7 10.29 -4.70 8.50
CA VAL A 7 9.13 -5.57 8.32
C VAL A 7 9.29 -6.78 9.20
N THR A 8 8.34 -6.97 10.12
CA THR A 8 8.37 -8.10 11.05
C THR A 8 7.58 -9.27 10.49
N THR A 9 8.14 -10.46 10.55
CA THR A 9 7.41 -11.66 10.17
C THR A 9 6.73 -12.25 11.39
N VAL A 10 5.42 -12.47 11.27
CA VAL A 10 4.61 -13.11 12.30
C VAL A 10 4.15 -14.46 11.75
N PRO A 11 4.75 -15.56 12.19
CA PRO A 11 4.37 -16.87 11.68
C PRO A 11 2.98 -17.27 12.18
N ASN A 12 2.28 -18.02 11.35
CA ASN A 12 0.96 -18.58 11.68
C ASN A 12 -0.06 -17.51 12.06
N PHE A 13 -0.12 -16.43 11.27
CA PHE A 13 -1.07 -15.35 11.48
C PHE A 13 -1.67 -14.95 10.12
N PRO A 14 -2.98 -14.80 10.01
CA PRO A 14 -4.01 -14.98 11.07
C PRO A 14 -4.32 -16.44 11.36
N LYS A 15 -3.71 -17.36 10.63
CA LYS A 15 -3.91 -18.80 10.85
C LYS A 15 -2.66 -19.58 10.49
N ASP A 16 -2.63 -20.86 10.87
CA ASP A 16 -1.49 -21.73 10.61
C ASP A 16 -1.11 -21.75 9.13
N GLY A 17 0.18 -21.73 8.88
CA GLY A 17 0.74 -21.77 7.53
C GLY A 17 0.92 -20.42 6.88
N ILE A 18 0.37 -19.35 7.45
CA ILE A 18 0.50 -18.00 6.91
C ILE A 18 1.65 -17.28 7.59
N MET A 19 2.61 -16.82 6.79
CA MET A 19 3.72 -15.99 7.28
C MET A 19 3.35 -14.53 7.04
N PHE A 20 2.75 -13.92 8.04
CA PHE A 20 2.27 -12.54 7.94
C PHE A 20 3.45 -11.56 8.00
N ARG A 21 3.46 -10.62 7.07
CA ARG A 21 4.49 -9.57 7.03
C ARG A 21 3.89 -8.29 7.60
N ASP A 22 4.31 -7.96 8.82
CA ASP A 22 3.82 -6.78 9.52
C ASP A 22 4.65 -5.56 9.12
N ILE A 23 4.02 -4.60 8.49
CA ILE A 23 4.68 -3.38 8.00
C ILE A 23 4.57 -2.21 8.97
N THR A 24 3.95 -2.42 10.12
CA THR A 24 3.77 -1.30 11.06
C THR A 24 5.08 -0.70 11.55
N PRO A 25 6.17 -1.45 11.77
CA PRO A 25 7.43 -0.82 12.11
C PRO A 25 7.95 0.12 11.02
N LEU A 26 7.73 -0.25 9.75
CA LEU A 26 8.13 0.58 8.61
C LEU A 26 7.34 1.89 8.59
N ILE A 27 6.02 1.79 8.74
CA ILE A 27 5.15 2.96 8.71
C ILE A 27 5.43 3.89 9.88
N ARG A 28 5.74 3.31 11.04
CA ARG A 28 5.95 4.06 12.27
C ARG A 28 7.27 4.82 12.29
N ASP A 29 8.27 4.32 11.60
CA ASP A 29 9.57 4.98 11.53
C ASP A 29 9.52 6.04 10.44
N GLY A 30 9.51 7.31 10.83
CA GLY A 30 9.35 8.42 9.90
C GLY A 30 10.43 8.44 8.82
N LYS A 31 11.67 8.15 9.18
CA LYS A 31 12.77 8.14 8.22
C LYS A 31 12.63 7.02 7.20
N ALA A 32 12.30 5.82 7.68
CA ALA A 32 12.12 4.67 6.80
C ALA A 32 10.87 4.83 5.94
N PHE A 33 9.77 5.30 6.52
CA PHE A 33 8.54 5.51 5.77
C PHE A 33 8.72 6.56 4.69
N ASN A 34 9.34 7.68 5.02
CA ASN A 34 9.60 8.73 4.03
C ASN A 34 10.49 8.23 2.90
N ALA A 35 11.54 7.48 3.23
CA ALA A 35 12.41 6.91 2.21
C ALA A 35 11.65 5.95 1.31
N CYS A 36 10.75 5.15 1.88
CA CYS A 36 9.94 4.22 1.11
C CYS A 36 9.01 4.96 0.15
N ILE A 37 8.32 5.98 0.65
CA ILE A 37 7.43 6.80 -0.19
C ILE A 37 8.22 7.47 -1.32
N ASP A 38 9.40 8.02 -1.01
CA ASP A 38 10.24 8.67 -2.02
C ASP A 38 10.63 7.69 -3.12
N GLU A 39 10.96 6.47 -2.76
CA GLU A 39 11.37 5.45 -3.73
C GLU A 39 10.22 5.03 -4.63
N ILE A 40 9.03 4.86 -4.07
CA ILE A 40 7.83 4.54 -4.85
C ILE A 40 7.48 5.71 -5.78
N ALA A 41 7.56 6.93 -5.26
CA ALA A 41 7.28 8.13 -6.05
C ALA A 41 8.26 8.26 -7.23
N GLU A 42 9.52 7.99 -6.99
CA GLU A 42 10.53 8.03 -8.05
C GLU A 42 10.22 7.03 -9.16
N TYR A 43 9.77 5.84 -8.78
CA TYR A 43 9.33 4.85 -9.76
C TYR A 43 8.13 5.36 -10.56
N GLY A 44 7.13 5.91 -9.86
CA GLY A 44 5.94 6.48 -10.51
C GLY A 44 6.29 7.57 -11.51
N LYS A 45 7.28 8.39 -11.16
CA LYS A 45 7.75 9.44 -12.03
C LYS A 45 8.42 8.89 -13.30
N ARG A 46 9.24 7.84 -13.13
CA ARG A 46 9.92 7.21 -14.27
C ARG A 46 8.95 6.60 -15.27
N ILE A 47 7.85 6.03 -14.81
CA ILE A 47 6.86 5.41 -15.68
C ILE A 47 5.79 6.39 -16.16
N ASN A 48 5.91 7.66 -15.82
CA ASN A 48 4.94 8.70 -16.18
C ASN A 48 3.52 8.37 -15.70
N ALA A 49 3.41 7.92 -14.44
CA ALA A 49 2.11 7.65 -13.85
C ALA A 49 1.25 8.92 -13.83
N ASN A 50 -0.04 8.78 -14.08
CA ASN A 50 -0.96 9.91 -14.06
C ASN A 50 -2.04 9.80 -12.99
N VAL A 51 -2.06 8.71 -12.26
CA VAL A 51 -2.96 8.49 -11.13
C VAL A 51 -2.34 7.43 -10.23
N VAL A 52 -2.66 7.48 -8.96
CA VAL A 52 -2.25 6.47 -7.99
C VAL A 52 -3.50 5.76 -7.51
N ILE A 53 -3.46 4.43 -7.47
CA ILE A 53 -4.55 3.64 -6.91
C ILE A 53 -4.00 2.78 -5.79
N GLY A 54 -4.85 2.44 -4.84
CA GLY A 54 -4.45 1.57 -3.74
C GLY A 54 -5.64 0.88 -3.09
N PRO A 55 -5.47 -0.39 -2.69
CA PRO A 55 -6.53 -1.14 -2.01
C PRO A 55 -6.59 -0.78 -0.52
N GLU A 56 -7.79 -0.82 0.05
CA GLU A 56 -7.94 -0.60 1.48
C GLU A 56 -7.31 -1.76 2.27
N ALA A 57 -6.70 -1.52 3.44
CA ALA A 57 -6.46 -0.12 3.88
C ALA A 57 -4.99 0.23 3.72
N ARG A 58 -4.12 -0.78 3.66
CA ARG A 58 -2.66 -0.57 3.58
C ARG A 58 -2.26 0.19 2.33
N GLY A 59 -2.96 -0.05 1.22
CA GLY A 59 -2.70 0.67 -0.02
C GLY A 59 -2.97 2.17 0.08
N PHE A 60 -3.86 2.58 0.97
CA PHE A 60 -4.14 4.01 1.21
C PHE A 60 -2.95 4.66 1.91
N ILE A 61 -2.35 3.94 2.86
CA ILE A 61 -1.23 4.47 3.65
C ILE A 61 -0.05 4.85 2.76
N PHE A 62 0.25 4.02 1.76
CA PHE A 62 1.34 4.29 0.83
C PHE A 62 0.89 5.12 -0.36
N GLY A 63 -0.30 4.85 -0.87
CA GLY A 63 -0.78 5.49 -2.08
C GLY A 63 -1.04 6.98 -1.91
N CYS A 64 -1.65 7.38 -0.81
CA CYS A 64 -1.93 8.80 -0.59
C CYS A 64 -0.67 9.66 -0.50
N PRO A 65 0.34 9.28 0.30
CA PRO A 65 1.59 10.06 0.30
C PRO A 65 2.30 10.09 -1.04
N VAL A 66 2.28 8.98 -1.78
CA VAL A 66 2.89 8.93 -3.11
C VAL A 66 2.18 9.88 -4.07
N ALA A 67 0.85 9.85 -4.09
CA ALA A 67 0.06 10.74 -4.92
C ALA A 67 0.35 12.21 -4.58
N TYR A 68 0.37 12.52 -3.29
CA TYR A 68 0.68 13.86 -2.83
C TYR A 68 2.07 14.31 -3.32
N LYS A 69 3.06 13.46 -3.16
CA LYS A 69 4.43 13.77 -3.57
C LYS A 69 4.53 14.03 -5.07
N LEU A 70 3.79 13.29 -5.86
CA LEU A 70 3.80 13.41 -7.32
C LEU A 70 2.84 14.48 -7.85
N GLY A 71 2.01 15.05 -6.99
CA GLY A 71 0.98 15.99 -7.43
C GLY A 71 -0.11 15.34 -8.24
N LEU A 72 -0.40 14.06 -7.98
CA LEU A 72 -1.40 13.29 -8.70
C LEU A 72 -2.62 13.02 -7.82
N GLY A 73 -3.70 12.58 -8.45
CA GLY A 73 -4.87 12.11 -7.72
C GLY A 73 -4.70 10.70 -7.20
N PHE A 74 -5.54 10.32 -6.25
CA PHE A 74 -5.57 8.98 -5.69
C PHE A 74 -6.97 8.41 -5.83
N SER A 75 -7.06 7.14 -6.27
CA SER A 75 -8.33 6.44 -6.38
C SER A 75 -8.30 5.19 -5.49
N PRO A 76 -9.25 5.06 -4.56
CA PRO A 76 -9.29 3.90 -3.69
C PRO A 76 -9.87 2.67 -4.40
N VAL A 77 -9.31 1.51 -4.08
CA VAL A 77 -9.90 0.22 -4.42
C VAL A 77 -10.45 -0.33 -3.12
N ARG A 78 -11.76 -0.57 -3.05
CA ARG A 78 -12.43 -0.91 -1.80
C ARG A 78 -13.27 -2.17 -1.95
N LYS A 79 -13.59 -2.76 -0.80
CA LYS A 79 -14.46 -3.93 -0.74
C LYS A 79 -15.86 -3.56 -1.23
N PRO A 80 -16.64 -4.56 -1.71
CA PRO A 80 -17.99 -4.31 -2.21
C PRO A 80 -18.84 -3.52 -1.22
N GLY A 81 -19.60 -2.57 -1.73
CA GLY A 81 -20.51 -1.77 -0.91
C GLY A 81 -19.90 -0.62 -0.15
N LYS A 82 -18.58 -0.41 -0.28
CA LYS A 82 -17.88 0.67 0.43
C LYS A 82 -17.82 1.97 -0.35
N LEU A 83 -18.21 1.96 -1.62
CA LEU A 83 -18.21 3.14 -2.46
C LEU A 83 -19.64 3.51 -2.82
N PRO A 84 -20.02 4.80 -2.71
CA PRO A 84 -21.43 5.20 -2.83
C PRO A 84 -21.91 5.41 -4.26
N ARG A 85 -21.04 5.41 -5.24
CA ARG A 85 -21.39 5.68 -6.63
C ARG A 85 -21.09 4.47 -7.50
N GLU A 86 -21.38 4.57 -8.80
CA GLU A 86 -21.09 3.52 -9.74
C GLU A 86 -19.61 3.14 -9.72
N VAL A 87 -19.33 1.83 -9.76
CA VAL A 87 -17.98 1.30 -9.63
C VAL A 87 -17.72 0.21 -10.67
N ILE A 88 -16.46 -0.09 -10.89
CA ILE A 88 -16.01 -1.25 -11.64
C ILE A 88 -15.61 -2.30 -10.63
N LYS A 89 -16.09 -3.52 -10.79
CA LYS A 89 -15.82 -4.62 -9.86
C LYS A 89 -14.88 -5.64 -10.47
N GLU A 90 -14.02 -6.19 -9.63
CA GLU A 90 -13.13 -7.26 -10.01
C GLU A 90 -12.97 -8.20 -8.82
N GLU A 91 -12.78 -9.49 -9.09
CA GLU A 91 -12.62 -10.48 -8.03
C GLU A 91 -11.22 -11.08 -8.04
N TYR A 92 -10.70 -11.33 -6.86
CA TYR A 92 -9.45 -12.05 -6.68
C TYR A 92 -9.47 -12.72 -5.32
N SER A 93 -8.57 -13.68 -5.10
CA SER A 93 -8.50 -14.37 -3.81
C SER A 93 -7.15 -14.18 -3.16
N LEU A 94 -7.15 -14.20 -1.83
CA LEU A 94 -5.97 -14.06 -1.00
C LEU A 94 -5.67 -15.40 -0.32
N GLU A 95 -4.48 -15.53 0.25
CA GLU A 95 -4.11 -16.71 1.04
C GLU A 95 -5.00 -16.87 2.27
N TYR A 96 -5.57 -15.79 2.74
CA TYR A 96 -6.36 -15.78 3.95
C TYR A 96 -7.51 -14.81 3.87
#